data_c75d0602ac26891aca3f3d8a421fb3fb
#
_entry.id   c75d0602ac26891aca3f3d8a421fb3fb
#
_cell.length_a   1.000
_cell.length_b   1.000
_cell.length_c   1.000
_cell.angle_alpha   90.00
_cell.angle_beta   90.00
_cell.angle_gamma   90.00
#
_symmetry.space_group_name_H-M   'P 1'
#
loop_
_entity.id
_entity.type
_entity.pdbx_description
1 polymer ?
#
loop_
_entity_poly.entity_id
_entity_poly.type
_entity_poly.pdbx_seq_one_letter_code
_entity_poly.pdbx_strand_id
1 'polypeptide(L)'
;TNAGMGGGWGASAGTGVSNDYATGSALFYAGGGGGAGHADGGGSGAEGGSEVGGDGGGGRYGCSGPTAGAASTGGGGGGEDYYCNGSGSSSGASGVVVIRYRSA
;
A
#
# COMPACT_ATOMS: atom_id res chain seq x y z
N THR A 1 2.34 4.48 -10.84
CA THR A 1 0.90 4.71 -11.07
C THR A 1 0.49 6.07 -10.53
N ASN A 2 -0.36 6.75 -11.25
CA ASN A 2 -0.87 8.04 -10.83
C ASN A 2 -1.84 7.90 -9.66
N ALA A 3 -1.73 8.80 -8.68
CA ALA A 3 -2.78 8.95 -7.68
C ALA A 3 -4.10 9.37 -8.34
N GLY A 4 -5.23 8.91 -7.80
CA GLY A 4 -6.55 9.26 -8.31
C GLY A 4 -6.77 10.78 -8.33
N MET A 5 -7.30 11.28 -9.41
CA MET A 5 -7.60 12.69 -9.60
C MET A 5 -9.11 12.89 -9.64
N GLY A 6 -9.61 13.50 -8.61
CA GLY A 6 -11.00 13.99 -8.53
C GLY A 6 -12.07 12.89 -8.57
N GLY A 7 -12.99 12.93 -7.71
CA GLY A 7 -14.27 12.30 -7.88
C GLY A 7 -14.40 10.85 -7.46
N GLY A 8 -13.73 10.39 -6.45
CA GLY A 8 -14.26 9.24 -5.78
C GLY A 8 -13.31 8.11 -5.45
N TRP A 9 -12.72 7.44 -6.41
CA TRP A 9 -11.93 6.23 -6.17
C TRP A 9 -10.43 6.49 -6.09
N GLY A 10 -9.75 5.86 -5.16
CA GLY A 10 -8.29 5.89 -5.10
C GLY A 10 -7.64 5.23 -6.32
N ALA A 11 -6.49 5.72 -6.74
CA ALA A 11 -5.74 5.08 -7.82
C ALA A 11 -5.05 3.81 -7.34
N SER A 12 -5.05 2.81 -8.19
CA SER A 12 -4.37 1.54 -7.90
C SER A 12 -2.88 1.74 -7.68
N ALA A 13 -2.34 1.00 -6.76
CA ALA A 13 -0.92 0.99 -6.44
C ALA A 13 -0.08 0.27 -7.50
N GLY A 14 1.19 0.61 -7.56
CA GLY A 14 2.17 -0.14 -8.35
C GLY A 14 2.43 -1.52 -7.76
N THR A 15 2.52 -2.53 -8.61
CA THR A 15 2.88 -3.88 -8.19
C THR A 15 4.33 -3.95 -7.72
N GLY A 16 4.59 -4.76 -6.71
CA GLY A 16 5.94 -5.08 -6.27
C GLY A 16 6.65 -6.06 -7.20
N VAL A 17 7.87 -6.37 -6.85
CA VAL A 17 8.68 -7.39 -7.51
C VAL A 17 8.63 -8.68 -6.71
N SER A 18 8.39 -9.81 -7.38
CA SER A 18 8.39 -11.10 -6.71
C SER A 18 9.70 -11.86 -6.93
N ASN A 19 10.17 -12.50 -5.89
CA ASN A 19 11.28 -13.45 -5.96
C ASN A 19 11.20 -14.48 -4.81
N ASP A 20 11.98 -15.54 -4.92
CA ASP A 20 12.02 -16.64 -3.94
C ASP A 20 13.30 -16.66 -3.10
N TYR A 21 14.08 -15.59 -3.13
CA TYR A 21 15.44 -15.59 -2.55
C TYR A 21 15.46 -15.79 -1.04
N ALA A 22 14.45 -15.30 -0.33
CA ALA A 22 14.43 -15.36 1.13
C ALA A 22 14.00 -16.73 1.68
N THR A 23 13.03 -17.37 1.06
CA THR A 23 12.34 -18.54 1.64
C THR A 23 12.29 -19.74 0.71
N GLY A 24 12.67 -19.60 -0.55
CA GLY A 24 12.45 -20.62 -1.58
C GLY A 24 11.03 -20.62 -2.17
N SER A 25 10.14 -19.78 -1.65
CA SER A 25 8.81 -19.54 -2.20
C SER A 25 8.69 -18.09 -2.62
N ALA A 26 7.97 -17.82 -3.72
CA ALA A 26 7.83 -16.48 -4.24
C ALA A 26 7.11 -15.55 -3.25
N LEU A 27 7.78 -14.45 -2.90
CA LEU A 27 7.23 -13.37 -2.09
C LEU A 27 7.34 -12.05 -2.86
N PHE A 28 6.37 -11.16 -2.66
CA PHE A 28 6.42 -9.83 -3.22
C PHE A 28 7.14 -8.85 -2.30
N TYR A 29 7.82 -7.87 -2.92
CA TYR A 29 8.56 -6.81 -2.25
C TYR A 29 8.29 -5.47 -2.94
N ALA A 30 8.35 -4.38 -2.19
CA ALA A 30 8.28 -3.02 -2.69
C ALA A 30 6.98 -2.68 -3.45
N GLY A 31 5.84 -3.21 -3.03
CA GLY A 31 4.54 -2.81 -3.52
C GLY A 31 4.23 -1.35 -3.16
N GLY A 32 3.62 -0.60 -4.06
CA GLY A 32 3.22 0.78 -3.82
C GLY A 32 2.04 0.86 -2.83
N GLY A 33 1.90 1.98 -2.14
CA GLY A 33 0.69 2.25 -1.35
C GLY A 33 -0.50 2.65 -2.22
N GLY A 34 -1.69 2.25 -1.82
CA GLY A 34 -2.95 2.61 -2.47
C GLY A 34 -3.29 4.09 -2.28
N GLY A 35 -3.89 4.71 -3.28
CA GLY A 35 -4.38 6.09 -3.19
C GLY A 35 -5.64 6.20 -2.34
N ALA A 36 -5.85 7.35 -1.73
CA ALA A 36 -7.08 7.63 -0.99
C ALA A 36 -8.28 7.81 -1.91
N GLY A 37 -9.46 7.39 -1.46
CA GLY A 37 -10.72 7.76 -2.08
C GLY A 37 -11.18 9.12 -1.60
N HIS A 38 -12.05 9.80 -2.38
CA HIS A 38 -12.60 11.12 -2.00
C HIS A 38 -14.00 10.99 -1.39
N ALA A 39 -14.20 11.66 -0.28
CA ALA A 39 -15.43 11.56 0.49
C ALA A 39 -16.70 12.00 -0.25
N ASP A 40 -16.65 13.05 -1.06
CA ASP A 40 -17.82 13.61 -1.72
C ASP A 40 -18.45 12.67 -2.76
N GLY A 41 -17.68 11.71 -3.27
CA GLY A 41 -18.16 10.68 -4.18
C GLY A 41 -18.46 9.32 -3.52
N GLY A 42 -18.25 9.17 -2.21
CA GLY A 42 -18.37 7.88 -1.54
C GLY A 42 -17.30 6.88 -1.97
N GLY A 43 -16.21 7.35 -2.54
CA GLY A 43 -15.16 6.49 -3.09
C GLY A 43 -14.34 5.80 -2.01
N SER A 44 -14.05 4.53 -2.23
CA SER A 44 -13.13 3.77 -1.40
C SER A 44 -11.68 4.07 -1.78
N GLY A 45 -10.78 3.93 -0.83
CA GLY A 45 -9.36 3.86 -1.11
C GLY A 45 -9.01 2.64 -1.98
N ALA A 46 -7.90 2.72 -2.68
CA ALA A 46 -7.41 1.61 -3.47
C ALA A 46 -6.56 0.66 -2.63
N GLU A 47 -6.56 -0.60 -3.02
CA GLU A 47 -5.67 -1.59 -2.41
C GLU A 47 -4.19 -1.29 -2.69
N GLY A 48 -3.35 -1.64 -1.75
CA GLY A 48 -1.91 -1.61 -1.91
C GLY A 48 -1.42 -2.63 -2.93
N GLY A 49 -0.27 -2.38 -3.55
CA GLY A 49 0.28 -3.24 -4.58
C GLY A 49 0.79 -4.58 -4.04
N SER A 50 0.39 -5.66 -4.70
CA SER A 50 0.85 -7.04 -4.42
C SER A 50 0.69 -7.47 -2.96
N GLU A 51 -0.33 -6.98 -2.27
CA GLU A 51 -0.61 -7.29 -0.86
C GLU A 51 0.50 -6.88 0.14
N VAL A 52 1.56 -6.24 -0.34
CA VAL A 52 2.67 -5.75 0.51
C VAL A 52 2.68 -4.22 0.64
N GLY A 53 1.97 -3.52 -0.21
CA GLY A 53 1.65 -2.10 -0.01
C GLY A 53 0.45 -1.94 0.92
N GLY A 54 0.38 -0.82 1.62
CA GLY A 54 -0.77 -0.48 2.45
C GLY A 54 -1.93 0.07 1.62
N ASP A 55 -3.15 -0.20 2.04
CA ASP A 55 -4.37 0.28 1.38
C ASP A 55 -4.63 1.76 1.68
N GLY A 56 -5.20 2.46 0.73
CA GLY A 56 -5.66 3.83 0.93
C GLY A 56 -6.92 3.91 1.79
N GLY A 57 -7.03 4.96 2.56
CA GLY A 57 -8.24 5.27 3.32
C GLY A 57 -9.33 5.89 2.43
N GLY A 58 -10.57 5.84 2.86
CA GLY A 58 -11.68 6.48 2.15
C GLY A 58 -13.04 6.19 2.75
N GLY A 59 -14.04 6.87 2.21
CA GLY A 59 -15.44 6.67 2.53
C GLY A 59 -16.06 7.76 3.39
N ARG A 60 -17.18 8.32 2.90
CA ARG A 60 -17.93 9.38 3.59
C ARG A 60 -18.70 8.89 4.81
N TYR A 61 -19.18 7.64 4.77
CA TYR A 61 -20.07 7.05 5.78
C TYR A 61 -19.49 5.79 6.42
N GLY A 62 -18.25 5.79 6.70
CA GLY A 62 -17.55 4.64 7.27
C GLY A 62 -16.08 4.74 6.93
N CYS A 63 -15.49 5.84 7.40
CA CYS A 63 -14.09 6.10 7.18
C CYS A 63 -13.24 4.89 7.55
N SER A 64 -12.64 4.26 6.57
CA SER A 64 -11.54 3.34 6.80
C SER A 64 -10.24 4.13 6.74
N GLY A 65 -9.45 4.06 7.79
CA GLY A 65 -8.10 4.64 7.78
C GLY A 65 -7.21 3.87 6.81
N PRO A 66 -6.15 4.51 6.29
CA PRO A 66 -5.17 3.83 5.48
C PRO A 66 -4.37 2.82 6.30
N THR A 67 -3.82 1.80 5.64
CA THR A 67 -2.99 0.79 6.30
C THR A 67 -1.52 0.96 5.95
N ALA A 68 -0.66 0.50 6.84
CA ALA A 68 0.78 0.49 6.60
C ALA A 68 1.16 -0.61 5.60
N GLY A 69 2.30 -0.45 4.95
CA GLY A 69 2.89 -1.52 4.17
C GLY A 69 3.26 -2.73 5.03
N ALA A 70 3.29 -3.91 4.42
CA ALA A 70 3.65 -5.15 5.11
C ALA A 70 5.11 -5.14 5.58
N ALA A 71 5.35 -5.49 6.83
CA ALA A 71 6.68 -5.45 7.43
C ALA A 71 7.70 -6.28 6.67
N SER A 72 8.94 -5.80 6.61
CA SER A 72 10.06 -6.47 5.94
C SER A 72 9.89 -6.70 4.43
N THR A 73 9.05 -5.89 3.78
CA THR A 73 8.84 -5.96 2.33
C THR A 73 9.26 -4.69 1.59
N GLY A 74 9.45 -3.59 2.30
CA GLY A 74 9.67 -2.29 1.67
C GLY A 74 8.42 -1.72 1.00
N GLY A 75 7.23 -2.21 1.34
CA GLY A 75 5.96 -1.74 0.80
C GLY A 75 5.65 -0.29 1.21
N GLY A 76 5.03 0.47 0.34
CA GLY A 76 4.55 1.82 0.64
C GLY A 76 3.35 1.82 1.57
N GLY A 77 3.16 2.88 2.33
CA GLY A 77 1.93 3.09 3.12
C GLY A 77 0.81 3.69 2.29
N GLY A 78 -0.43 3.44 2.67
CA GLY A 78 -1.61 3.98 2.01
C GLY A 78 -1.81 5.48 2.26
N GLY A 79 -2.45 6.15 1.32
CA GLY A 79 -2.81 7.56 1.42
C GLY A 79 -4.08 7.79 2.26
N GLU A 80 -4.17 8.96 2.86
CA GLU A 80 -5.32 9.39 3.66
C GLU A 80 -6.31 10.23 2.88
N ASP A 81 -7.60 10.10 3.19
CA ASP A 81 -8.64 11.03 2.75
C ASP A 81 -8.77 12.18 3.75
N TYR A 82 -8.86 13.40 3.24
CA TYR A 82 -8.99 14.64 4.03
C TYR A 82 -10.20 14.68 4.96
N TYR A 83 -11.30 14.03 4.60
CA TYR A 83 -12.54 14.06 5.38
C TYR A 83 -12.63 12.99 6.48
N CYS A 84 -11.74 12.04 6.49
CA CYS A 84 -11.68 11.01 7.51
C CYS A 84 -10.81 11.46 8.69
N ASN A 85 -11.36 12.41 9.43
CA ASN A 85 -10.70 13.17 10.50
C ASN A 85 -9.83 12.28 11.41
N GLY A 86 -8.53 12.40 11.30
CA GLY A 86 -7.57 11.94 12.33
C GLY A 86 -6.85 10.63 12.07
N SER A 87 -6.99 10.02 10.90
CA SER A 87 -6.26 8.77 10.66
C SER A 87 -4.84 8.95 10.14
N GLY A 88 -4.49 10.11 9.59
CA GLY A 88 -3.14 10.37 9.08
C GLY A 88 -2.66 9.37 8.02
N SER A 89 -1.73 9.76 7.18
CA SER A 89 -1.11 8.84 6.22
C SER A 89 -0.43 7.68 6.93
N SER A 90 -0.51 6.49 6.36
CA SER A 90 0.19 5.34 6.91
C SER A 90 1.65 5.28 6.51
N SER A 91 2.45 4.69 7.37
CA SER A 91 3.88 4.53 7.14
C SER A 91 4.17 3.47 6.09
N GLY A 92 5.23 3.66 5.32
CA GLY A 92 5.83 2.57 4.58
C GLY A 92 6.43 1.51 5.50
N ALA A 93 6.60 0.32 4.98
CA ALA A 93 7.18 -0.79 5.72
C ALA A 93 8.71 -0.73 5.75
N SER A 94 9.28 -1.41 6.73
CA SER A 94 10.70 -1.70 6.73
C SER A 94 11.08 -2.55 5.51
N GLY A 95 12.26 -2.33 4.97
CA GLY A 95 12.85 -3.18 3.94
C GLY A 95 13.48 -4.44 4.53
N VAL A 96 13.98 -5.27 3.65
CA VAL A 96 14.74 -6.46 3.98
C VAL A 96 15.96 -6.57 3.08
N VAL A 97 17.05 -7.09 3.61
CA VAL A 97 18.24 -7.44 2.83
C VAL A 97 18.39 -8.95 2.87
N VAL A 98 18.39 -9.57 1.68
CA VAL A 98 18.57 -11.01 1.53
C VAL A 98 19.92 -11.26 0.89
N ILE A 99 20.77 -12.02 1.57
CA ILE A 99 22.09 -12.39 1.09
C ILE A 99 22.11 -13.90 0.82
N ARG A 100 22.40 -14.29 -0.41
CA ARG A 100 22.58 -15.69 -0.80
C ARG A 100 24.01 -15.90 -1.25
N TYR A 101 24.59 -16.95 -0.76
CA TYR A 101 25.95 -17.34 -1.15
C TYR A 101 26.04 -18.85 -1.31
N ARG A 102 26.97 -19.27 -2.13
CA ARG A 102 27.26 -20.72 -2.27
C ARG A 102 28.11 -21.15 -1.11
N SER A 103 27.66 -22.14 -0.37
CA SER A 103 28.51 -22.81 0.64
C SER A 103 29.53 -23.73 -0.04
N ALA A 104 30.70 -23.76 0.52
CA ALA A 104 31.79 -24.64 0.03
C ALA A 104 31.49 -26.11 0.31
#